data_9eb6a504f879347e3b040b75d89777a2
#
_entry.id   9eb6a504f879347e3b040b75d89777a2
#
_cell.length_a   1.000
_cell.length_b   1.000
_cell.length_c   1.000
_cell.angle_alpha   90.00
_cell.angle_beta   90.00
_cell.angle_gamma   90.00
#
_symmetry.space_group_name_H-M   'P 1'
#
loop_
_entity.id
_entity.type
_entity.pdbx_description
1 polymer ?
#
loop_
_entity_poly.entity_id
_entity_poly.type
_entity_poly.pdbx_seq_one_letter_code
_entity_poly.pdbx_strand_id
1 'polypeptide(L)'
;KKQQALVQERERLEVMKTFERKYADYSFICGIDEAGRGPLAGPVVAGAVILPKDCEILYLNDSKKLSAAKREELYDEIMEKAVAAAVGMASPARIDEINILQATYEAMREAISKLAVEPGILLNDAVTIPEMIFPQVPIIKGDAKSVSIAAASILAKVTRDRLMVEYDKVMPEYGFAGHKGYGSKEHIEAIKKYGPTPIHRKTFIKKFI
;
A
#
# COMPACT_ATOMS: atom_id res chain seq x y z
N LYS A 1 23.01 -17.82 -17.41
CA LYS A 1 21.71 -17.87 -16.73
C LYS A 1 21.41 -16.59 -15.93
N LYS A 2 22.28 -16.12 -15.00
CA LYS A 2 22.04 -14.89 -14.21
C LYS A 2 21.91 -13.63 -15.09
N GLN A 3 22.78 -13.46 -16.10
CA GLN A 3 22.77 -12.31 -16.99
C GLN A 3 21.51 -12.27 -17.85
N GLN A 4 21.04 -13.42 -18.32
CA GLN A 4 19.82 -13.57 -19.10
C GLN A 4 18.57 -13.25 -18.27
N ALA A 5 18.51 -13.68 -16.99
CA ALA A 5 17.43 -13.34 -16.07
C ALA A 5 17.38 -11.83 -15.79
N LEU A 6 18.52 -11.15 -15.67
CA LEU A 6 18.60 -9.71 -15.48
C LEU A 6 18.08 -8.95 -16.69
N VAL A 7 18.41 -9.39 -17.91
CA VAL A 7 17.89 -8.78 -19.14
C VAL A 7 16.37 -8.90 -19.20
N GLN A 8 15.84 -10.09 -18.95
CA GLN A 8 14.38 -10.32 -18.92
C GLN A 8 13.67 -9.45 -17.85
N GLU A 9 14.29 -9.27 -16.69
CA GLU A 9 13.73 -8.42 -15.65
C GLU A 9 13.70 -6.95 -16.06
N ARG A 10 14.74 -6.45 -16.72
CA ARG A 10 14.76 -5.09 -17.26
C ARG A 10 13.69 -4.89 -18.34
N GLU A 11 13.55 -5.85 -19.25
CA GLU A 11 12.48 -5.83 -20.27
C GLU A 11 11.09 -5.79 -19.62
N ARG A 12 10.87 -6.57 -18.57
CA ARG A 12 9.61 -6.55 -17.80
C ARG A 12 9.35 -5.19 -17.16
N LEU A 13 10.37 -4.58 -16.53
CA LEU A 13 10.25 -3.24 -15.94
C LEU A 13 9.95 -2.18 -16.98
N GLU A 14 10.57 -2.28 -18.18
CA GLU A 14 10.32 -1.36 -19.28
C GLU A 14 8.84 -1.42 -19.74
N VAL A 15 8.22 -2.59 -19.72
CA VAL A 15 6.77 -2.74 -19.95
C VAL A 15 5.97 -2.07 -18.82
N MET A 16 6.37 -2.22 -17.57
CA MET A 16 5.70 -1.59 -16.41
C MET A 16 5.84 -0.05 -16.39
N LYS A 17 6.78 0.54 -17.12
CA LYS A 17 6.93 2.00 -17.28
C LYS A 17 6.03 2.60 -18.37
N THR A 18 5.14 1.83 -18.96
CA THR A 18 4.30 2.30 -20.10
C THR A 18 3.44 3.51 -19.71
N PHE A 19 2.87 3.54 -18.52
CA PHE A 19 2.07 4.67 -18.05
C PHE A 19 2.93 5.88 -17.71
N GLU A 20 4.06 5.68 -17.06
CA GLU A 20 5.02 6.75 -16.75
C GLU A 20 5.53 7.42 -18.05
N ARG A 21 5.81 6.65 -19.10
CA ARG A 21 6.19 7.19 -20.41
C ARG A 21 5.04 7.93 -21.09
N LYS A 22 3.82 7.39 -21.04
CA LYS A 22 2.64 8.02 -21.62
C LYS A 22 2.38 9.41 -21.04
N TYR A 23 2.68 9.60 -19.77
CA TYR A 23 2.46 10.85 -19.04
C TYR A 23 3.77 11.59 -18.72
N ALA A 24 4.84 11.34 -19.47
CA ALA A 24 6.18 11.89 -19.22
C ALA A 24 6.27 13.43 -19.30
N ASP A 25 5.28 14.08 -19.92
CA ASP A 25 5.17 15.55 -19.98
C ASP A 25 4.79 16.17 -18.63
N TYR A 26 4.21 15.38 -17.73
CA TYR A 26 3.94 15.84 -16.36
C TYR A 26 5.21 15.78 -15.52
N SER A 27 5.42 16.85 -14.73
CA SER A 27 6.41 16.80 -13.64
C SER A 27 5.87 15.93 -12.51
N PHE A 28 6.71 15.09 -11.90
CA PHE A 28 6.36 14.33 -10.71
C PHE A 28 5.10 13.44 -10.84
N ILE A 29 5.25 12.33 -11.56
CA ILE A 29 4.22 11.30 -11.65
C ILE A 29 4.18 10.55 -10.32
N CYS A 30 3.03 10.55 -9.66
CA CYS A 30 2.83 9.91 -8.36
C CYS A 30 2.00 8.63 -8.50
N GLY A 31 2.54 7.51 -8.06
CA GLY A 31 1.79 6.27 -7.90
C GLY A 31 1.10 6.21 -6.54
N ILE A 32 -0.14 5.72 -6.51
CA ILE A 32 -0.97 5.58 -5.31
C ILE A 32 -1.53 4.17 -5.24
N ASP A 33 -1.39 3.54 -4.08
CA ASP A 33 -2.02 2.24 -3.75
C ASP A 33 -2.28 2.15 -2.25
N GLU A 34 -3.10 1.18 -1.82
CA GLU A 34 -3.42 0.96 -0.41
C GLU A 34 -3.17 -0.48 0.04
N ALA A 35 -3.01 -0.67 1.34
CA ALA A 35 -2.98 -1.95 2.01
C ALA A 35 -3.92 -1.97 3.22
N GLY A 36 -4.56 -3.11 3.45
CA GLY A 36 -5.35 -3.29 4.66
C GLY A 36 -6.82 -2.96 4.56
N ARG A 37 -7.47 -3.06 3.39
CA ARG A 37 -8.92 -2.90 3.27
C ARG A 37 -9.71 -4.06 3.89
N GLY A 38 -9.26 -5.30 3.68
CA GLY A 38 -9.98 -6.52 4.09
C GLY A 38 -9.79 -7.02 5.53
N PRO A 39 -8.72 -6.68 6.28
CA PRO A 39 -8.51 -7.16 7.63
C PRO A 39 -9.62 -6.78 8.61
N LEU A 40 -9.78 -7.61 9.66
CA LEU A 40 -10.70 -7.39 10.80
C LEU A 40 -10.13 -6.40 11.83
N ALA A 41 -8.81 -6.19 11.80
CA ALA A 41 -8.10 -5.32 12.74
C ALA A 41 -7.00 -4.50 12.03
N GLY A 42 -6.66 -3.37 12.63
CA GLY A 42 -5.63 -2.45 12.14
C GLY A 42 -6.15 -1.42 11.14
N PRO A 43 -5.34 -0.40 10.84
CA PRO A 43 -5.70 0.68 9.92
C PRO A 43 -5.71 0.22 8.46
N VAL A 44 -6.33 1.01 7.59
CA VAL A 44 -6.01 1.05 6.18
C VAL A 44 -4.84 2.04 5.99
N VAL A 45 -3.87 1.66 5.17
CA VAL A 45 -2.67 2.45 4.91
C VAL A 45 -2.56 2.69 3.41
N ALA A 46 -2.38 3.93 2.99
CA ALA A 46 -2.10 4.30 1.62
C ALA A 46 -0.65 4.73 1.46
N GLY A 47 -0.05 4.38 0.33
CA GLY A 47 1.26 4.85 -0.10
C GLY A 47 1.14 5.82 -1.27
N ALA A 48 1.97 6.84 -1.28
CA ALA A 48 2.17 7.76 -2.39
C ALA A 48 3.66 7.84 -2.70
N VAL A 49 4.05 7.55 -3.94
CA VAL A 49 5.46 7.49 -4.34
C VAL A 49 5.69 8.20 -5.67
N ILE A 50 6.66 9.10 -5.70
CA ILE A 50 7.18 9.75 -6.90
C ILE A 50 8.60 9.22 -7.14
N LEU A 51 8.78 8.47 -8.22
CA LEU A 51 10.10 7.98 -8.63
C LEU A 51 10.75 8.95 -9.63
N PRO A 52 12.10 9.03 -9.68
CA PRO A 52 12.79 9.70 -10.76
C PRO A 52 12.43 9.09 -12.12
N LYS A 53 12.41 9.89 -13.21
CA LYS A 53 12.01 9.43 -14.56
C LYS A 53 12.80 8.21 -15.03
N ASP A 54 14.10 8.18 -14.79
CA ASP A 54 15.01 7.11 -15.24
C ASP A 54 15.32 6.09 -14.13
N CYS A 55 14.50 6.05 -13.08
CA CYS A 55 14.71 5.16 -11.95
C CYS A 55 14.59 3.70 -12.36
N GLU A 56 15.60 2.89 -12.01
CA GLU A 56 15.55 1.44 -12.10
C GLU A 56 15.53 0.85 -10.68
N ILE A 57 14.44 0.21 -10.31
CA ILE A 57 14.30 -0.62 -9.13
C ILE A 57 13.87 -2.00 -9.62
N LEU A 58 14.81 -2.95 -9.60
CA LEU A 58 14.56 -4.29 -10.11
C LEU A 58 13.57 -5.04 -9.22
N TYR A 59 12.74 -5.86 -9.84
CA TYR A 59 11.75 -6.73 -9.16
C TYR A 59 10.55 -6.00 -8.54
N LEU A 60 10.35 -4.71 -8.80
CA LEU A 60 9.07 -4.06 -8.46
C LEU A 60 7.91 -4.87 -9.04
N ASN A 61 6.92 -5.15 -8.21
CA ASN A 61 5.73 -5.91 -8.59
C ASN A 61 4.62 -5.68 -7.56
N ASP A 62 3.42 -6.15 -7.85
CA ASP A 62 2.34 -6.32 -6.87
C ASP A 62 2.90 -6.89 -5.55
N SER A 63 2.74 -6.14 -4.47
CA SER A 63 3.32 -6.47 -3.16
C SER A 63 2.88 -7.84 -2.63
N LYS A 64 1.71 -8.34 -3.07
CA LYS A 64 1.16 -9.64 -2.67
C LYS A 64 1.92 -10.82 -3.32
N LYS A 65 2.61 -10.57 -4.44
CA LYS A 65 3.42 -11.57 -5.15
C LYS A 65 4.85 -11.69 -4.64
N LEU A 66 5.27 -10.77 -3.78
CA LEU A 66 6.61 -10.71 -3.23
C LEU A 66 6.67 -11.39 -1.86
N SER A 67 7.81 -12.03 -1.55
CA SER A 67 8.08 -12.48 -0.18
C SER A 67 8.23 -11.28 0.78
N ALA A 68 8.04 -11.51 2.08
CA ALA A 68 8.22 -10.46 3.08
C ALA A 68 9.64 -9.86 3.04
N ALA A 69 10.66 -10.70 2.95
CA ALA A 69 12.06 -10.24 2.85
C ALA A 69 12.29 -9.39 1.60
N LYS A 70 11.73 -9.78 0.45
CA LYS A 70 11.87 -8.99 -0.79
C LYS A 70 11.12 -7.67 -0.73
N ARG A 71 9.97 -7.62 -0.06
CA ARG A 71 9.26 -6.34 0.17
C ARG A 71 10.08 -5.38 1.04
N GLU A 72 10.71 -5.89 2.10
CA GLU A 72 11.57 -5.05 2.97
C GLU A 72 12.78 -4.50 2.21
N GLU A 73 13.47 -5.34 1.41
CA GLU A 73 14.57 -4.89 0.56
C GLU A 73 14.13 -3.79 -0.43
N LEU A 74 13.00 -3.99 -1.10
CA LEU A 74 12.47 -3.03 -2.06
C LEU A 74 11.95 -1.76 -1.37
N TYR A 75 11.40 -1.87 -0.17
CA TYR A 75 10.99 -0.71 0.63
C TYR A 75 12.18 0.23 0.88
N ASP A 76 13.31 -0.32 1.33
CA ASP A 76 14.52 0.46 1.59
C ASP A 76 15.05 1.12 0.31
N GLU A 77 15.08 0.38 -0.81
CA GLU A 77 15.49 0.90 -2.11
C GLU A 77 14.55 2.01 -2.63
N ILE A 78 13.22 1.86 -2.45
CA ILE A 78 12.24 2.88 -2.79
C ILE A 78 12.49 4.15 -1.97
N MET A 79 12.66 4.02 -0.66
CA MET A 79 12.89 5.16 0.23
C MET A 79 14.19 5.90 -0.06
N GLU A 80 15.23 5.19 -0.52
CA GLU A 80 16.50 5.79 -0.93
C GLU A 80 16.40 6.54 -2.26
N LYS A 81 15.67 5.99 -3.25
CA LYS A 81 15.65 6.49 -4.63
C LYS A 81 14.50 7.44 -4.95
N ALA A 82 13.41 7.40 -4.21
CA ALA A 82 12.24 8.22 -4.50
C ALA A 82 12.53 9.72 -4.39
N VAL A 83 11.97 10.51 -5.31
CA VAL A 83 11.93 11.98 -5.21
C VAL A 83 11.11 12.39 -3.98
N ALA A 84 9.99 11.72 -3.78
CA ALA A 84 9.14 11.85 -2.60
C ALA A 84 8.39 10.54 -2.36
N ALA A 85 8.23 10.18 -1.10
CA ALA A 85 7.42 9.05 -0.68
C ALA A 85 6.74 9.39 0.65
N ALA A 86 5.48 9.06 0.78
CA ALA A 86 4.71 9.32 1.99
C ALA A 86 3.62 8.27 2.19
N VAL A 87 3.16 8.14 3.44
CA VAL A 87 2.04 7.29 3.81
C VAL A 87 0.95 8.09 4.52
N GLY A 88 -0.29 7.71 4.28
CA GLY A 88 -1.46 8.14 5.04
C GLY A 88 -2.18 6.94 5.62
N MET A 89 -2.92 7.15 6.70
CA MET A 89 -3.62 6.08 7.40
C MET A 89 -5.00 6.53 7.88
N ALA A 90 -5.96 5.60 7.88
CA ALA A 90 -7.20 5.78 8.60
C ALA A 90 -7.36 4.68 9.65
N SER A 91 -7.69 5.09 10.88
CA SER A 91 -7.79 4.20 12.03
C SER A 91 -8.98 3.23 11.92
N PRO A 92 -8.98 2.13 12.67
CA PRO A 92 -10.15 1.25 12.79
C PRO A 92 -11.43 1.98 13.19
N ALA A 93 -11.35 2.93 14.13
CA ALA A 93 -12.49 3.74 14.54
C ALA A 93 -13.03 4.60 13.38
N ARG A 94 -12.13 5.21 12.59
CA ARG A 94 -12.52 5.99 11.42
C ARG A 94 -13.15 5.11 10.33
N ILE A 95 -12.63 3.90 10.12
CA ILE A 95 -13.23 2.91 9.21
C ILE A 95 -14.66 2.57 9.64
N ASP A 96 -14.90 2.38 10.92
CA ASP A 96 -16.23 2.10 11.47
C ASP A 96 -17.19 3.29 11.32
N GLU A 97 -16.69 4.51 11.39
CA GLU A 97 -17.47 5.74 11.27
C GLU A 97 -17.92 6.04 9.84
N ILE A 98 -17.02 5.97 8.86
CA ILE A 98 -17.25 6.45 7.49
C ILE A 98 -17.22 5.36 6.41
N ASN A 99 -17.05 4.10 6.78
CA ASN A 99 -16.79 2.91 5.98
C ASN A 99 -15.37 2.83 5.39
N ILE A 100 -15.00 1.62 4.92
CA ILE A 100 -13.66 1.33 4.42
C ILE A 100 -13.31 2.10 3.14
N LEU A 101 -14.28 2.36 2.26
CA LEU A 101 -14.01 3.07 1.01
C LEU A 101 -13.64 4.53 1.29
N GLN A 102 -14.44 5.22 2.09
CA GLN A 102 -14.19 6.61 2.45
C GLN A 102 -12.90 6.75 3.28
N ALA A 103 -12.66 5.82 4.22
CA ALA A 103 -11.44 5.78 5.00
C ALA A 103 -10.19 5.55 4.12
N THR A 104 -10.29 4.73 3.07
CA THR A 104 -9.23 4.54 2.09
C THR A 104 -8.94 5.84 1.34
N TYR A 105 -9.97 6.56 0.90
CA TYR A 105 -9.77 7.86 0.25
C TYR A 105 -9.15 8.91 1.18
N GLU A 106 -9.53 8.95 2.46
CA GLU A 106 -8.86 9.82 3.43
C GLU A 106 -7.38 9.48 3.58
N ALA A 107 -7.04 8.19 3.72
CA ALA A 107 -5.65 7.75 3.80
C ALA A 107 -4.85 8.13 2.54
N MET A 108 -5.44 8.00 1.34
CA MET A 108 -4.80 8.39 0.09
C MET A 108 -4.57 9.91 0.03
N ARG A 109 -5.58 10.73 0.38
CA ARG A 109 -5.42 12.19 0.44
C ARG A 109 -4.35 12.62 1.43
N GLU A 110 -4.31 11.98 2.60
CA GLU A 110 -3.27 12.22 3.61
C GLU A 110 -1.87 11.87 3.08
N ALA A 111 -1.70 10.72 2.42
CA ALA A 111 -0.42 10.34 1.81
C ALA A 111 0.05 11.39 0.79
N ILE A 112 -0.84 11.83 -0.11
CA ILE A 112 -0.53 12.84 -1.12
C ILE A 112 -0.15 14.18 -0.47
N SER A 113 -0.89 14.61 0.56
CA SER A 113 -0.64 15.89 1.25
C SER A 113 0.70 15.94 2.02
N LYS A 114 1.25 14.78 2.35
CA LYS A 114 2.54 14.64 3.05
C LYS A 114 3.74 14.55 2.11
N LEU A 115 3.53 14.49 0.79
CA LEU A 115 4.63 14.49 -0.16
C LEU A 115 5.45 15.79 -0.06
N ALA A 116 6.78 15.67 -0.13
CA ALA A 116 7.69 16.82 -0.09
C ALA A 116 7.63 17.71 -1.36
N VAL A 117 7.03 17.19 -2.44
CA VAL A 117 6.81 17.90 -3.70
C VAL A 117 5.39 17.62 -4.20
N GLU A 118 4.78 18.60 -4.87
CA GLU A 118 3.45 18.44 -5.45
C GLU A 118 3.49 17.54 -6.68
N PRO A 119 2.62 16.52 -6.78
CA PRO A 119 2.51 15.72 -7.99
C PRO A 119 1.88 16.49 -9.14
N GLY A 120 2.36 16.28 -10.36
CA GLY A 120 1.72 16.79 -11.59
C GLY A 120 0.53 15.93 -12.04
N ILE A 121 0.60 14.62 -11.77
CA ILE A 121 -0.44 13.64 -12.09
C ILE A 121 -0.39 12.48 -11.12
N LEU A 122 -1.56 11.89 -10.83
CA LEU A 122 -1.71 10.70 -9.99
C LEU A 122 -2.05 9.48 -10.84
N LEU A 123 -1.28 8.41 -10.68
CA LEU A 123 -1.59 7.07 -11.19
C LEU A 123 -2.11 6.24 -10.02
N ASN A 124 -3.38 5.89 -10.03
CA ASN A 124 -4.05 5.22 -8.90
C ASN A 124 -4.35 3.76 -9.23
N ASP A 125 -4.20 2.83 -8.28
CA ASP A 125 -4.70 1.47 -8.47
C ASP A 125 -6.23 1.46 -8.43
N ALA A 126 -6.84 1.29 -9.60
CA ALA A 126 -8.27 1.09 -9.88
C ALA A 126 -9.26 2.16 -9.38
N VAL A 127 -8.84 3.23 -8.70
CA VAL A 127 -9.76 4.21 -8.11
C VAL A 127 -9.50 5.63 -8.59
N THR A 128 -10.54 6.47 -8.56
CA THR A 128 -10.42 7.93 -8.63
C THR A 128 -10.67 8.48 -7.24
N ILE A 129 -9.71 9.23 -6.71
CA ILE A 129 -9.76 9.78 -5.35
C ILE A 129 -10.62 11.06 -5.38
N PRO A 130 -11.73 11.14 -4.63
CA PRO A 130 -12.54 12.34 -4.57
C PRO A 130 -11.78 13.54 -3.98
N GLU A 131 -12.20 14.76 -4.31
CA GLU A 131 -11.69 16.02 -3.74
C GLU A 131 -10.18 16.27 -4.01
N MET A 132 -9.65 15.72 -5.10
CA MET A 132 -8.29 16.00 -5.56
C MET A 132 -8.30 16.97 -6.74
N ILE A 133 -7.37 17.93 -6.69
CA ILE A 133 -7.19 18.93 -7.77
C ILE A 133 -6.27 18.44 -8.89
N PHE A 134 -5.46 17.41 -8.64
CA PHE A 134 -4.51 16.86 -9.61
C PHE A 134 -5.21 15.99 -10.66
N PRO A 135 -4.73 15.98 -11.91
CA PRO A 135 -5.14 14.98 -12.90
C PRO A 135 -4.94 13.57 -12.36
N GLN A 136 -5.88 12.66 -12.64
CA GLN A 136 -5.85 11.29 -12.14
C GLN A 136 -6.06 10.29 -13.26
N VAL A 137 -5.35 9.16 -13.20
CA VAL A 137 -5.50 8.03 -14.11
C VAL A 137 -5.72 6.77 -13.26
N PRO A 138 -6.96 6.26 -13.16
CA PRO A 138 -7.23 4.98 -12.54
C PRO A 138 -6.76 3.84 -13.46
N ILE A 139 -5.93 2.94 -12.94
CA ILE A 139 -5.34 1.82 -13.69
C ILE A 139 -5.74 0.51 -13.02
N ILE A 140 -6.59 -0.27 -13.66
CA ILE A 140 -6.98 -1.59 -13.13
C ILE A 140 -5.75 -2.51 -13.06
N LYS A 141 -5.46 -3.04 -11.85
CA LYS A 141 -4.24 -3.78 -11.51
C LYS A 141 -3.00 -2.93 -11.78
N GLY A 142 -3.04 -1.70 -11.31
CA GLY A 142 -1.98 -0.71 -11.51
C GLY A 142 -0.66 -1.15 -10.89
N ASP A 143 -0.70 -1.82 -9.74
CA ASP A 143 0.43 -2.41 -9.03
C ASP A 143 1.24 -3.43 -9.87
N ALA A 144 0.62 -4.03 -10.89
CA ALA A 144 1.27 -4.91 -11.86
C ALA A 144 1.64 -4.23 -13.18
N LYS A 145 1.25 -2.96 -13.41
CA LYS A 145 1.35 -2.26 -14.70
C LYS A 145 2.09 -0.93 -14.67
N SER A 146 2.34 -0.39 -13.48
CA SER A 146 3.02 0.89 -13.25
C SER A 146 4.07 0.70 -12.15
N VAL A 147 5.30 1.12 -12.42
CA VAL A 147 6.38 1.07 -11.42
C VAL A 147 6.11 1.98 -10.24
N SER A 148 5.46 3.12 -10.46
CA SER A 148 5.11 4.08 -9.42
C SER A 148 4.02 3.51 -8.49
N ILE A 149 2.99 2.86 -9.04
CA ILE A 149 1.93 2.21 -8.24
C ILE A 149 2.51 0.99 -7.51
N ALA A 150 3.36 0.18 -8.15
CA ALA A 150 4.02 -0.95 -7.49
C ALA A 150 4.87 -0.49 -6.29
N ALA A 151 5.61 0.62 -6.42
CA ALA A 151 6.36 1.20 -5.33
C ALA A 151 5.43 1.67 -4.18
N ALA A 152 4.32 2.32 -4.51
CA ALA A 152 3.31 2.73 -3.52
C ALA A 152 2.67 1.53 -2.80
N SER A 153 2.38 0.44 -3.53
CA SER A 153 1.88 -0.82 -2.97
C SER A 153 2.82 -1.41 -1.92
N ILE A 154 4.12 -1.47 -2.25
CA ILE A 154 5.15 -1.95 -1.33
C ILE A 154 5.26 -1.05 -0.10
N LEU A 155 5.29 0.27 -0.29
CA LEU A 155 5.35 1.25 0.79
C LEU A 155 4.18 1.09 1.77
N ALA A 156 2.96 1.04 1.26
CA ALA A 156 1.75 0.84 2.05
C ALA A 156 1.77 -0.51 2.80
N LYS A 157 2.13 -1.59 2.09
CA LYS A 157 2.13 -2.95 2.64
C LYS A 157 3.16 -3.14 3.73
N VAL A 158 4.40 -2.72 3.52
CA VAL A 158 5.48 -2.85 4.52
C VAL A 158 5.17 -2.01 5.75
N THR A 159 4.76 -0.75 5.56
CA THR A 159 4.39 0.14 6.67
C THR A 159 3.27 -0.48 7.53
N ARG A 160 2.22 -1.00 6.89
CA ARG A 160 1.12 -1.63 7.61
C ARG A 160 1.55 -2.91 8.32
N ASP A 161 2.32 -3.78 7.66
CA ASP A 161 2.75 -5.05 8.24
C ASP A 161 3.66 -4.84 9.46
N ARG A 162 4.56 -3.86 9.41
CA ARG A 162 5.40 -3.45 10.56
C ARG A 162 4.53 -3.00 11.74
N LEU A 163 3.50 -2.17 11.48
CA LEU A 163 2.58 -1.73 12.52
C LEU A 163 1.82 -2.89 13.16
N MET A 164 1.38 -3.88 12.36
CA MET A 164 0.70 -5.06 12.91
C MET A 164 1.63 -5.93 13.77
N VAL A 165 2.93 -5.97 13.47
CA VAL A 165 3.94 -6.61 14.33
C VAL A 165 4.12 -5.87 15.65
N GLU A 166 4.09 -4.53 15.64
CA GLU A 166 4.14 -3.75 16.89
C GLU A 166 2.88 -3.98 17.76
N TYR A 167 1.70 -4.07 17.14
CA TYR A 167 0.49 -4.43 17.88
C TYR A 167 0.55 -5.84 18.48
N ASP A 168 1.20 -6.80 17.81
CA ASP A 168 1.40 -8.15 18.35
C ASP A 168 2.22 -8.17 19.64
N LYS A 169 3.23 -7.30 19.75
CA LYS A 169 4.04 -7.18 20.97
C LYS A 169 3.22 -6.73 22.20
N VAL A 170 2.17 -5.94 21.97
CA VAL A 170 1.29 -5.40 23.02
C VAL A 170 0.12 -6.33 23.31
N MET A 171 -0.34 -7.07 22.31
CA MET A 171 -1.50 -7.96 22.35
C MET A 171 -1.17 -9.33 21.72
N PRO A 172 -0.20 -10.08 22.30
CA PRO A 172 0.33 -11.30 21.68
C PRO A 172 -0.72 -12.43 21.56
N GLU A 173 -1.77 -12.38 22.37
CA GLU A 173 -2.85 -13.38 22.37
C GLU A 173 -3.68 -13.42 21.08
N TYR A 174 -3.59 -12.36 20.23
CA TYR A 174 -4.31 -12.30 18.96
C TYR A 174 -3.49 -12.80 17.76
N GLY A 175 -2.15 -12.82 17.83
CA GLY A 175 -1.27 -13.30 16.77
C GLY A 175 -1.18 -12.39 15.55
N PHE A 176 -1.26 -11.07 15.73
CA PHE A 176 -1.24 -10.09 14.65
C PHE A 176 0.03 -10.11 13.79
N ALA A 177 1.17 -10.53 14.36
CA ALA A 177 2.42 -10.70 13.61
C ALA A 177 2.32 -11.77 12.51
N GLY A 178 1.47 -12.78 12.69
CA GLY A 178 1.23 -13.83 11.70
C GLY A 178 0.30 -13.37 10.60
N HIS A 179 -0.95 -13.18 10.92
CA HIS A 179 -2.04 -12.92 9.96
C HIS A 179 -2.29 -11.44 9.64
N LYS A 180 -1.55 -10.51 10.22
CA LYS A 180 -1.63 -9.06 9.97
C LYS A 180 -3.05 -8.46 10.12
N GLY A 181 -3.86 -9.06 11.01
CA GLY A 181 -5.25 -8.65 11.26
C GLY A 181 -6.28 -9.25 10.30
N TYR A 182 -5.90 -10.07 9.33
CA TYR A 182 -6.85 -10.78 8.49
C TYR A 182 -7.64 -11.83 9.28
N GLY A 183 -8.83 -12.18 8.80
CA GLY A 183 -9.76 -13.11 9.46
C GLY A 183 -9.34 -14.58 9.32
N SER A 184 -8.14 -14.93 9.78
CA SER A 184 -7.72 -16.32 9.92
C SER A 184 -8.52 -17.01 11.01
N LYS A 185 -8.47 -18.34 11.05
CA LYS A 185 -9.14 -19.13 12.08
C LYS A 185 -8.65 -18.73 13.48
N GLU A 186 -7.34 -18.61 13.64
CA GLU A 186 -6.70 -18.21 14.90
C GLU A 186 -7.17 -16.83 15.37
N HIS A 187 -7.26 -15.87 14.45
CA HIS A 187 -7.71 -14.51 14.76
C HIS A 187 -9.17 -14.50 15.22
N ILE A 188 -10.05 -15.22 14.50
CA ILE A 188 -11.47 -15.33 14.86
C ILE A 188 -11.65 -16.04 16.21
N GLU A 189 -10.89 -17.10 16.49
CA GLU A 189 -10.91 -17.79 17.78
C GLU A 189 -10.41 -16.89 18.92
N ALA A 190 -9.37 -16.10 18.69
CA ALA A 190 -8.88 -15.11 19.66
C ALA A 190 -9.94 -14.04 19.96
N ILE A 191 -10.62 -13.50 18.94
CA ILE A 191 -11.73 -12.54 19.13
C ILE A 191 -12.85 -13.16 19.98
N LYS A 192 -13.23 -14.41 19.71
CA LYS A 192 -14.27 -15.11 20.50
C LYS A 192 -13.85 -15.36 21.95
N LYS A 193 -12.58 -15.64 22.17
CA LYS A 193 -12.05 -15.98 23.51
C LYS A 193 -11.75 -14.75 24.36
N TYR A 194 -11.14 -13.72 23.77
CA TYR A 194 -10.62 -12.58 24.51
C TYR A 194 -11.45 -11.29 24.29
N GLY A 195 -12.41 -11.32 23.36
CA GLY A 195 -13.19 -10.15 22.97
C GLY A 195 -12.44 -9.25 21.95
N PRO A 196 -13.08 -8.18 21.50
CA PRO A 196 -12.47 -7.21 20.62
C PRO A 196 -11.54 -6.24 21.36
N THR A 197 -10.47 -5.79 20.70
CA THR A 197 -9.58 -4.73 21.17
C THR A 197 -9.89 -3.40 20.47
N PRO A 198 -9.31 -2.26 20.90
CA PRO A 198 -9.47 -0.97 20.22
C PRO A 198 -9.03 -0.93 18.76
N ILE A 199 -8.15 -1.87 18.32
CA ILE A 199 -7.71 -1.93 16.93
C ILE A 199 -8.59 -2.81 16.04
N HIS A 200 -9.58 -3.50 16.58
CA HIS A 200 -10.57 -4.22 15.79
C HIS A 200 -11.60 -3.27 15.16
N ARG A 201 -12.00 -3.59 13.94
CA ARG A 201 -13.06 -2.89 13.21
C ARG A 201 -14.39 -3.48 13.62
N LYS A 202 -15.12 -2.77 14.48
CA LYS A 202 -16.38 -3.27 15.07
C LYS A 202 -17.39 -3.67 14.00
N THR A 203 -17.47 -2.91 12.91
CA THR A 203 -18.37 -3.20 11.79
C THR A 203 -18.01 -4.49 11.05
N PHE A 204 -16.73 -4.89 11.05
CA PHE A 204 -16.25 -6.09 10.35
C PHE A 204 -16.39 -7.37 11.19
N ILE A 205 -16.37 -7.25 12.50
CA ILE A 205 -16.36 -8.40 13.42
C ILE A 205 -17.73 -8.74 14.01
N LYS A 206 -18.81 -8.01 13.71
CA LYS A 206 -20.18 -8.20 14.26
C LYS A 206 -20.67 -9.64 14.25
N LYS A 207 -20.27 -10.43 13.25
CA LYS A 207 -20.68 -11.83 13.11
C LYS A 207 -19.89 -12.82 13.97
N PHE A 208 -18.86 -12.36 14.68
CA PHE A 208 -18.00 -13.22 15.49
C PHE A 208 -18.16 -12.98 16.99
N ILE A 209 -18.85 -11.91 17.39
CA ILE A 209 -19.10 -11.50 18.76
C ILE A 209 -20.58 -11.49 19.08
#